data_7de58a58462e8696cee4ab5ada7fd64c
#
_entry.id   7de58a58462e8696cee4ab5ada7fd64c
#
_cell.length_a   1.000
_cell.length_b   1.000
_cell.length_c   1.000
_cell.angle_alpha   90.00
_cell.angle_beta   90.00
_cell.angle_gamma   90.00
#
_symmetry.space_group_name_H-M   'P 1'
#
loop_
_entity.id
_entity.type
_entity.pdbx_description
1 polymer ?
#
loop_
_entity_poly.entity_id
_entity_poly.type
_entity_poly.pdbx_seq_one_letter_code
_entity_poly.pdbx_strand_id
1 'polypeptide(L)'
;MRKKKKILMVHNFYQIGGGEHTVFKNEVELLRDNGHEVIEYTRSNDELKSDKWKLLFLPFTTVWSLRTYIEIRKLIKNEQIDVVHCHNTFPLISPSVYYAARSMKVPVVQTIHNFRLLCPNGSFYCKGKVCEKCRENGNFKEAIKNKCYRNSTLGTIIVAAMLTINRKLGIYKKISYIFLTEFNKSKFDKLIDINSNQVFVKPNFVSRKGEPSKGAHKRVFIFASRLEENKGIKLLLELWKLLPKDYYLHIYGDGTLKNFVEENVKENISFYGFTPQKTIFEDLSTATALVFPSIWYEGFPMILAEAMAIGCPVVSTNIGNAGDILVNSKGGTTFEPDKPDTFINAIEDVLQNNEIYQKNALAYYSEILSKDKNYVLQNDIYEHLFGGG
;
A
#
# COMPACT_ATOMS: atom_id res chain seq x y z
N MET A 1 21.57 24.68 4.52
CA MET A 1 21.81 23.25 4.26
C MET A 1 20.99 22.43 5.24
N ARG A 2 20.14 21.52 4.77
CA ARG A 2 19.37 20.60 5.65
C ARG A 2 20.35 19.65 6.34
N LYS A 3 20.13 19.41 7.64
CA LYS A 3 21.04 18.56 8.46
C LYS A 3 20.93 17.10 8.02
N LYS A 4 22.05 16.47 7.66
CA LYS A 4 22.14 15.03 7.39
C LYS A 4 21.81 14.25 8.65
N LYS A 5 21.05 13.15 8.53
CA LYS A 5 20.57 12.33 9.66
C LYS A 5 21.00 10.89 9.48
N LYS A 6 21.18 10.19 10.59
CA LYS A 6 21.36 8.75 10.65
C LYS A 6 20.01 8.06 10.91
N ILE A 7 19.51 7.34 9.92
CA ILE A 7 18.17 6.77 9.91
C ILE A 7 18.27 5.25 9.99
N LEU A 8 17.61 4.64 10.97
CA LEU A 8 17.44 3.19 11.01
C LEU A 8 16.14 2.80 10.33
N MET A 9 16.23 2.29 9.10
CA MET A 9 15.10 1.81 8.32
C MET A 9 14.80 0.35 8.68
N VAL A 10 13.55 0.08 9.09
CA VAL A 10 13.15 -1.23 9.63
C VAL A 10 12.08 -1.87 8.77
N HIS A 11 12.35 -3.11 8.27
CA HIS A 11 11.39 -3.81 7.42
C HIS A 11 11.47 -5.33 7.56
N ASN A 12 10.31 -5.97 7.64
CA ASN A 12 10.18 -7.42 7.56
C ASN A 12 9.63 -7.83 6.19
N PHE A 13 10.45 -8.49 5.39
CA PHE A 13 10.07 -8.96 4.06
C PHE A 13 9.12 -10.16 4.14
N TYR A 14 8.04 -10.11 3.37
CA TYR A 14 7.17 -11.27 3.14
C TYR A 14 7.81 -12.24 2.14
N GLN A 15 7.39 -13.51 2.16
CA GLN A 15 7.86 -14.53 1.19
C GLN A 15 7.47 -14.20 -0.25
N ILE A 16 6.30 -13.61 -0.44
CA ILE A 16 5.86 -13.11 -1.74
C ILE A 16 5.99 -11.59 -1.70
N GLY A 17 6.87 -11.07 -2.52
CA GLY A 17 7.10 -9.63 -2.64
C GLY A 17 5.84 -8.92 -3.13
N GLY A 18 5.65 -7.69 -2.65
CA GLY A 18 4.56 -6.81 -3.04
C GLY A 18 5.03 -5.36 -3.12
N GLY A 19 4.14 -4.44 -3.43
CA GLY A 19 4.44 -3.01 -3.55
C GLY A 19 5.15 -2.42 -2.32
N GLU A 20 4.84 -2.90 -1.12
CA GLU A 20 5.48 -2.48 0.14
C GLU A 20 7.00 -2.71 0.16
N HIS A 21 7.49 -3.83 -0.42
CA HIS A 21 8.93 -4.12 -0.53
C HIS A 21 9.64 -3.15 -1.48
N THR A 22 9.01 -2.86 -2.61
CA THR A 22 9.51 -1.90 -3.59
C THR A 22 9.56 -0.50 -3.00
N VAL A 23 8.49 -0.09 -2.30
CA VAL A 23 8.42 1.21 -1.63
C VAL A 23 9.52 1.35 -0.59
N PHE A 24 9.74 0.33 0.26
CA PHE A 24 10.83 0.36 1.23
C PHE A 24 12.19 0.59 0.58
N LYS A 25 12.52 -0.17 -0.47
CA LYS A 25 13.79 -0.03 -1.19
C LYS A 25 13.94 1.35 -1.85
N ASN A 26 12.90 1.81 -2.53
CA ASN A 26 12.89 3.11 -3.17
C ASN A 26 13.10 4.24 -2.15
N GLU A 27 12.52 4.12 -0.96
CA GLU A 27 12.65 5.14 0.09
C GLU A 27 14.05 5.13 0.73
N VAL A 28 14.65 3.95 0.91
CA VAL A 28 16.06 3.83 1.32
C VAL A 28 16.99 4.51 0.31
N GLU A 29 16.81 4.24 -0.99
CA GLU A 29 17.58 4.88 -2.06
C GLU A 29 17.37 6.40 -2.08
N LEU A 30 16.11 6.85 -1.99
CA LEU A 30 15.75 8.27 -1.95
C LEU A 30 16.51 9.01 -0.83
N LEU A 31 16.56 8.44 0.35
CA LEU A 31 17.23 9.04 1.50
C LEU A 31 18.75 9.07 1.32
N ARG A 32 19.35 7.98 0.81
CA ARG A 32 20.78 7.91 0.51
C ARG A 32 21.19 8.90 -0.57
N ASP A 33 20.43 8.99 -1.66
CA ASP A 33 20.69 9.94 -2.76
C ASP A 33 20.69 11.40 -2.28
N ASN A 34 19.93 11.68 -1.22
CA ASN A 34 19.87 13.00 -0.61
C ASN A 34 20.83 13.18 0.58
N GLY A 35 21.75 12.24 0.76
CA GLY A 35 22.91 12.34 1.65
C GLY A 35 22.64 11.98 3.10
N HIS A 36 21.52 11.32 3.43
CA HIS A 36 21.33 10.71 4.72
C HIS A 36 22.14 9.42 4.88
N GLU A 37 22.57 9.12 6.09
CA GLU A 37 23.17 7.82 6.41
C GLU A 37 22.05 6.86 6.78
N VAL A 38 21.82 5.81 5.95
CA VAL A 38 20.73 4.88 6.13
C VAL A 38 21.24 3.50 6.49
N ILE A 39 20.94 3.08 7.70
CA ILE A 39 21.18 1.75 8.22
C ILE A 39 19.90 0.92 8.09
N GLU A 40 20.01 -0.30 7.60
CA GLU A 40 18.84 -1.17 7.42
C GLU A 40 18.84 -2.28 8.47
N TYR A 41 17.73 -2.45 9.16
CA TYR A 41 17.42 -3.62 9.97
C TYR A 41 16.29 -4.40 9.35
N THR A 42 16.63 -5.49 8.67
CA THR A 42 15.66 -6.27 7.89
C THR A 42 15.62 -7.72 8.39
N ARG A 43 14.43 -8.31 8.28
CA ARG A 43 14.17 -9.73 8.46
C ARG A 43 13.38 -10.26 7.27
N SER A 44 13.46 -11.56 7.00
CA SER A 44 12.65 -12.20 5.96
C SER A 44 11.86 -13.37 6.54
N ASN A 45 10.61 -13.49 6.10
CA ASN A 45 9.79 -14.65 6.43
C ASN A 45 10.33 -15.96 5.86
N ASP A 46 11.31 -15.92 4.95
CA ASP A 46 12.03 -17.11 4.48
C ASP A 46 12.85 -17.77 5.60
N GLU A 47 13.26 -17.00 6.62
CA GLU A 47 13.90 -17.54 7.81
C GLU A 47 13.06 -18.60 8.54
N LEU A 48 11.73 -18.57 8.36
CA LEU A 48 10.81 -19.54 8.95
C LEU A 48 10.80 -20.88 8.23
N LYS A 49 11.28 -20.94 6.97
CA LYS A 49 11.36 -22.20 6.20
C LYS A 49 12.54 -23.07 6.65
N SER A 50 13.62 -22.42 7.05
CA SER A 50 14.90 -23.08 7.36
C SER A 50 15.01 -23.62 8.78
N ASP A 51 14.14 -23.20 9.71
CA ASP A 51 14.31 -23.48 11.14
C ASP A 51 12.97 -23.75 11.83
N LYS A 52 12.69 -25.04 12.10
CA LYS A 52 11.47 -25.49 12.77
C LYS A 52 11.34 -24.96 14.21
N TRP A 53 12.44 -24.72 14.90
CA TRP A 53 12.43 -24.15 16.25
C TRP A 53 11.92 -22.70 16.24
N LYS A 54 12.26 -21.94 15.22
CA LYS A 54 11.70 -20.58 15.05
C LYS A 54 10.19 -20.59 14.93
N LEU A 55 9.60 -21.60 14.28
CA LEU A 55 8.14 -21.75 14.18
C LEU A 55 7.49 -22.02 15.55
N LEU A 56 8.12 -22.81 16.41
CA LEU A 56 7.62 -23.10 17.75
C LEU A 56 7.57 -21.85 18.64
N PHE A 57 8.58 -20.99 18.56
CA PHE A 57 8.65 -19.76 19.35
C PHE A 57 7.99 -18.55 18.67
N LEU A 58 7.57 -18.68 17.39
CA LEU A 58 6.97 -17.60 16.62
C LEU A 58 5.74 -16.95 17.31
N PRO A 59 4.83 -17.69 17.98
CA PRO A 59 3.72 -17.08 18.71
C PRO A 59 4.16 -16.04 19.74
N PHE A 60 5.21 -16.34 20.48
CA PHE A 60 5.74 -15.44 21.53
C PHE A 60 6.52 -14.29 20.91
N THR A 61 7.43 -14.59 19.96
CA THR A 61 8.29 -13.58 19.33
C THR A 61 7.50 -12.61 18.43
N THR A 62 6.37 -13.03 17.89
CA THR A 62 5.46 -12.14 17.16
C THR A 62 4.82 -11.10 18.08
N VAL A 63 4.45 -11.50 19.30
CA VAL A 63 3.88 -10.58 20.31
C VAL A 63 4.97 -9.62 20.82
N TRP A 64 6.14 -10.16 21.18
CA TRP A 64 7.27 -9.37 21.64
C TRP A 64 8.59 -10.15 21.47
N SER A 65 9.58 -9.58 20.77
CA SER A 65 10.86 -10.22 20.45
C SER A 65 11.99 -9.62 21.29
N LEU A 66 12.53 -10.38 22.25
CA LEU A 66 13.69 -9.96 23.03
C LEU A 66 14.92 -9.73 22.13
N ARG A 67 15.10 -10.58 21.12
CA ARG A 67 16.19 -10.44 20.15
C ARG A 67 16.13 -9.08 19.46
N THR A 68 14.99 -8.74 18.88
CA THR A 68 14.79 -7.43 18.21
C THR A 68 15.05 -6.28 19.18
N TYR A 69 14.54 -6.38 20.41
CA TYR A 69 14.73 -5.33 21.41
C TYR A 69 16.22 -5.07 21.69
N ILE A 70 17.01 -6.13 21.86
CA ILE A 70 18.45 -6.02 22.15
C ILE A 70 19.21 -5.52 20.90
N GLU A 71 18.96 -6.10 19.72
CA GLU A 71 19.66 -5.75 18.48
C GLU A 71 19.41 -4.28 18.09
N ILE A 72 18.15 -3.80 18.17
CA ILE A 72 17.82 -2.41 17.87
C ILE A 72 18.50 -1.45 18.84
N ARG A 73 18.52 -1.76 20.14
CA ARG A 73 19.22 -0.92 21.12
C ARG A 73 20.73 -0.84 20.85
N LYS A 74 21.35 -1.97 20.46
CA LYS A 74 22.77 -2.00 20.08
C LYS A 74 23.02 -1.12 18.85
N LEU A 75 22.20 -1.25 17.81
CA LEU A 75 22.30 -0.43 16.60
C LEU A 75 22.15 1.06 16.93
N ILE A 76 21.12 1.44 17.69
CA ILE A 76 20.91 2.84 18.08
C ILE A 76 22.14 3.41 18.79
N LYS A 77 22.73 2.64 19.73
CA LYS A 77 23.88 3.10 20.49
C LYS A 77 25.16 3.18 19.64
N ASN A 78 25.44 2.13 18.86
CA ASN A 78 26.71 2.02 18.14
C ASN A 78 26.77 2.95 16.95
N GLU A 79 25.65 3.07 16.22
CA GLU A 79 25.55 3.89 15.02
C GLU A 79 25.09 5.33 15.31
N GLN A 80 24.73 5.64 16.55
CA GLN A 80 24.20 6.97 16.95
C GLN A 80 22.98 7.37 16.09
N ILE A 81 21.98 6.49 16.03
CA ILE A 81 20.77 6.66 15.22
C ILE A 81 19.95 7.87 15.71
N ASP A 82 19.58 8.73 14.78
CA ASP A 82 18.73 9.90 15.04
C ASP A 82 17.24 9.55 15.05
N VAL A 83 16.78 8.67 14.13
CA VAL A 83 15.38 8.27 14.00
C VAL A 83 15.26 6.81 13.59
N VAL A 84 14.25 6.11 14.13
CA VAL A 84 13.87 4.76 13.70
C VAL A 84 12.62 4.86 12.84
N HIS A 85 12.72 4.50 11.56
CA HIS A 85 11.60 4.50 10.62
C HIS A 85 11.21 3.06 10.27
N CYS A 86 10.01 2.68 10.68
CA CYS A 86 9.46 1.35 10.48
C CYS A 86 8.47 1.32 9.30
N HIS A 87 8.60 0.33 8.41
CA HIS A 87 7.64 0.04 7.36
C HIS A 87 6.80 -1.19 7.70
N ASN A 88 7.44 -2.33 7.94
CA ASN A 88 6.77 -3.55 8.36
C ASN A 88 7.52 -4.20 9.50
N THR A 89 6.83 -4.47 10.60
CA THR A 89 7.42 -5.13 11.77
C THR A 89 6.94 -6.56 11.98
N PHE A 90 6.04 -7.04 11.11
CA PHE A 90 5.33 -8.31 11.29
C PHE A 90 5.86 -9.41 10.35
N PRO A 91 6.06 -10.66 10.86
CA PRO A 91 5.87 -11.12 12.24
C PRO A 91 7.17 -11.17 13.06
N LEU A 92 8.38 -11.14 12.45
CA LEU A 92 9.65 -11.50 13.08
C LEU A 92 10.28 -10.35 13.89
N ILE A 93 10.07 -9.11 13.48
CA ILE A 93 10.59 -7.92 14.16
C ILE A 93 9.75 -7.62 15.41
N SER A 94 8.43 -7.70 15.28
CA SER A 94 7.43 -7.43 16.32
C SER A 94 7.39 -5.96 16.79
N PRO A 95 6.40 -5.54 17.59
CA PRO A 95 6.37 -4.22 18.21
C PRO A 95 7.56 -3.90 19.15
N SER A 96 8.43 -4.88 19.45
CA SER A 96 9.63 -4.69 20.29
C SER A 96 10.53 -3.57 19.79
N VAL A 97 10.57 -3.30 18.50
CA VAL A 97 11.33 -2.20 17.89
C VAL A 97 10.91 -0.84 18.49
N TYR A 98 9.61 -0.62 18.70
CA TYR A 98 9.10 0.62 19.26
C TYR A 98 9.54 0.82 20.71
N TYR A 99 9.50 -0.26 21.50
CA TYR A 99 9.99 -0.23 22.89
C TYR A 99 11.49 0.00 22.96
N ALA A 100 12.27 -0.63 22.08
CA ALA A 100 13.71 -0.46 22.00
C ALA A 100 14.10 1.00 21.72
N ALA A 101 13.55 1.59 20.66
CA ALA A 101 13.85 2.97 20.29
C ALA A 101 13.43 3.96 21.39
N ARG A 102 12.22 3.80 21.93
CA ARG A 102 11.73 4.67 23.02
C ARG A 102 12.59 4.55 24.28
N SER A 103 13.07 3.34 24.65
CA SER A 103 13.97 3.16 25.79
C SER A 103 15.31 3.89 25.64
N MET A 104 15.69 4.19 24.40
CA MET A 104 16.88 4.96 24.03
C MET A 104 16.58 6.43 23.74
N LYS A 105 15.32 6.87 23.92
CA LYS A 105 14.83 8.23 23.65
C LYS A 105 15.01 8.66 22.18
N VAL A 106 15.00 7.70 21.24
CA VAL A 106 15.05 7.95 19.80
C VAL A 106 13.64 8.00 19.25
N PRO A 107 13.27 9.03 18.46
CA PRO A 107 11.98 9.12 17.78
C PRO A 107 11.70 7.90 16.92
N VAL A 108 10.44 7.48 16.89
CA VAL A 108 9.97 6.36 16.05
C VAL A 108 8.84 6.83 15.17
N VAL A 109 8.96 6.57 13.88
CA VAL A 109 7.86 6.77 12.93
C VAL A 109 7.54 5.46 12.22
N GLN A 110 6.23 5.18 12.03
CA GLN A 110 5.72 4.00 11.34
C GLN A 110 4.96 4.42 10.10
N THR A 111 5.46 4.03 8.91
CA THR A 111 4.66 4.14 7.68
C THR A 111 3.63 3.01 7.63
N ILE A 112 2.37 3.36 7.44
CA ILE A 112 1.24 2.43 7.43
C ILE A 112 0.93 2.01 5.99
N HIS A 113 1.40 0.82 5.60
CA HIS A 113 1.14 0.23 4.29
C HIS A 113 -0.14 -0.60 4.22
N ASN A 114 -0.67 -1.01 5.36
CA ASN A 114 -1.85 -1.86 5.47
C ASN A 114 -2.55 -1.65 6.82
N PHE A 115 -3.71 -2.24 7.00
CA PHE A 115 -4.53 -2.06 8.21
C PHE A 115 -4.23 -3.07 9.32
N ARG A 116 -3.04 -3.68 9.37
CA ARG A 116 -2.71 -4.73 10.35
C ARG A 116 -2.87 -4.31 11.80
N LEU A 117 -2.61 -3.06 12.12
CA LEU A 117 -2.83 -2.58 13.48
C LEU A 117 -4.31 -2.55 13.91
N LEU A 118 -5.24 -2.65 12.95
CA LEU A 118 -6.70 -2.62 13.17
C LEU A 118 -7.38 -3.95 12.83
N CYS A 119 -6.82 -4.71 11.90
CA CYS A 119 -7.38 -5.95 11.37
C CYS A 119 -6.30 -7.03 11.32
N PRO A 120 -6.49 -8.21 11.94
CA PRO A 120 -5.51 -9.31 11.92
C PRO A 120 -5.12 -9.76 10.50
N ASN A 121 -6.01 -9.67 9.52
CA ASN A 121 -5.69 -9.91 8.11
C ASN A 121 -4.91 -8.76 7.46
N GLY A 122 -5.01 -7.55 7.99
CA GLY A 122 -4.36 -6.36 7.46
C GLY A 122 -5.06 -5.71 6.27
N SER A 123 -6.17 -6.25 5.79
CA SER A 123 -6.80 -5.85 4.52
C SER A 123 -8.21 -5.28 4.67
N PHE A 124 -8.83 -5.39 5.83
CA PHE A 124 -10.28 -5.13 6.00
C PHE A 124 -11.15 -5.88 4.98
N TYR A 125 -10.70 -7.07 4.55
CA TYR A 125 -11.42 -7.90 3.59
C TYR A 125 -11.67 -9.30 4.15
N CYS A 126 -12.94 -9.73 4.12
CA CYS A 126 -13.34 -11.03 4.66
C CYS A 126 -14.55 -11.56 3.88
N LYS A 127 -14.47 -12.82 3.42
CA LYS A 127 -15.57 -13.49 2.70
C LYS A 127 -16.10 -12.69 1.51
N GLY A 128 -15.19 -12.21 0.67
CA GLY A 128 -15.55 -11.54 -0.59
C GLY A 128 -15.98 -10.07 -0.44
N LYS A 129 -15.89 -9.46 0.75
CA LYS A 129 -16.33 -8.07 0.97
C LYS A 129 -15.49 -7.32 1.99
N VAL A 130 -15.58 -6.00 1.94
CA VAL A 130 -15.02 -5.10 2.96
C VAL A 130 -15.60 -5.42 4.33
N CYS A 131 -14.74 -5.45 5.36
CA CYS A 131 -15.11 -5.80 6.74
C CYS A 131 -14.32 -4.97 7.74
N GLU A 132 -14.99 -4.08 8.45
CA GLU A 132 -14.41 -3.25 9.52
C GLU A 132 -14.77 -3.70 10.94
N LYS A 133 -15.45 -4.84 11.13
CA LYS A 133 -16.02 -5.29 12.41
C LYS A 133 -15.02 -5.27 13.58
N CYS A 134 -13.75 -5.65 13.34
CA CYS A 134 -12.74 -5.64 14.41
C CYS A 134 -12.40 -4.22 14.88
N ARG A 135 -12.37 -3.23 13.96
CA ARG A 135 -12.19 -1.82 14.27
C ARG A 135 -13.40 -1.26 15.01
N GLU A 136 -14.58 -1.51 14.49
CA GLU A 136 -15.86 -1.01 15.05
C GLU A 136 -16.09 -1.53 16.47
N ASN A 137 -15.91 -2.83 16.68
CA ASN A 137 -16.12 -3.49 17.98
C ASN A 137 -14.96 -3.32 18.96
N GLY A 138 -13.83 -2.78 18.54
CA GLY A 138 -12.63 -2.62 19.37
C GLY A 138 -11.97 -3.93 19.83
N ASN A 139 -12.37 -5.09 19.26
CA ASN A 139 -11.85 -6.41 19.59
C ASN A 139 -11.75 -7.32 18.37
N PHE A 140 -11.12 -8.49 18.52
CA PHE A 140 -10.80 -9.40 17.41
C PHE A 140 -11.62 -10.70 17.42
N LYS A 141 -12.74 -10.77 18.13
CA LYS A 141 -13.59 -11.98 18.19
C LYS A 141 -14.07 -12.42 16.81
N GLU A 142 -14.52 -11.46 15.98
CA GLU A 142 -14.97 -11.74 14.61
C GLU A 142 -13.82 -12.25 13.72
N ALA A 143 -12.62 -11.72 13.89
CA ALA A 143 -11.46 -12.21 13.13
C ALA A 143 -11.11 -13.65 13.50
N ILE A 144 -11.15 -14.01 14.78
CA ILE A 144 -10.89 -15.38 15.28
C ILE A 144 -11.95 -16.34 14.74
N LYS A 145 -13.24 -15.96 14.84
CA LYS A 145 -14.36 -16.76 14.32
C LYS A 145 -14.21 -17.05 12.82
N ASN A 146 -13.77 -16.06 12.05
CA ASN A 146 -13.62 -16.18 10.60
C ASN A 146 -12.21 -16.64 10.17
N LYS A 147 -11.31 -16.99 11.11
CA LYS A 147 -9.93 -17.43 10.82
C LYS A 147 -9.19 -16.48 9.86
N CYS A 148 -9.36 -15.16 10.08
CA CYS A 148 -8.98 -14.13 9.09
C CYS A 148 -7.49 -14.11 8.71
N TYR A 149 -6.59 -14.54 9.61
CA TYR A 149 -5.18 -14.63 9.29
C TYR A 149 -4.81 -16.02 8.76
N ARG A 150 -4.53 -16.11 7.45
CA ARG A 150 -4.09 -17.32 6.73
C ARG A 150 -5.02 -18.53 6.92
N ASN A 151 -6.32 -18.32 7.05
CA ASN A 151 -7.32 -19.38 7.32
C ASN A 151 -7.00 -20.22 8.58
N SER A 152 -6.26 -19.66 9.55
CA SER A 152 -5.80 -20.34 10.75
C SER A 152 -6.39 -19.67 12.00
N THR A 153 -7.11 -20.47 12.83
CA THR A 153 -7.59 -20.00 14.12
C THR A 153 -6.43 -19.62 15.04
N LEU A 154 -5.43 -20.50 15.17
CA LEU A 154 -4.24 -20.25 16.01
C LEU A 154 -3.47 -19.03 15.52
N GLY A 155 -3.20 -18.95 14.21
CA GLY A 155 -2.53 -17.78 13.63
C GLY A 155 -3.27 -16.48 13.89
N THR A 156 -4.61 -16.50 13.79
CA THR A 156 -5.44 -15.31 14.08
C THR A 156 -5.41 -14.94 15.56
N ILE A 157 -5.42 -15.93 16.47
CA ILE A 157 -5.29 -15.68 17.92
C ILE A 157 -3.95 -15.03 18.25
N ILE A 158 -2.85 -15.49 17.67
CA ILE A 158 -1.51 -14.92 17.87
C ILE A 158 -1.47 -13.44 17.45
N VAL A 159 -1.98 -13.13 16.25
CA VAL A 159 -2.04 -11.75 15.78
C VAL A 159 -2.95 -10.89 16.66
N ALA A 160 -4.11 -11.41 17.04
CA ALA A 160 -5.05 -10.73 17.93
C ALA A 160 -4.44 -10.47 19.32
N ALA A 161 -3.67 -11.44 19.86
CA ALA A 161 -2.94 -11.28 21.12
C ALA A 161 -1.86 -10.19 21.02
N MET A 162 -1.04 -10.21 19.95
CA MET A 162 -0.05 -9.17 19.68
C MET A 162 -0.70 -7.78 19.68
N LEU A 163 -1.77 -7.60 18.92
CA LEU A 163 -2.48 -6.33 18.82
C LEU A 163 -3.08 -5.91 20.17
N THR A 164 -3.76 -6.82 20.86
CA THR A 164 -4.45 -6.53 22.12
C THR A 164 -3.48 -6.15 23.23
N ILE A 165 -2.39 -6.90 23.40
CA ILE A 165 -1.39 -6.66 24.42
C ILE A 165 -0.72 -5.31 24.19
N ASN A 166 -0.23 -5.06 22.98
CA ASN A 166 0.49 -3.82 22.65
C ASN A 166 -0.42 -2.58 22.66
N ARG A 167 -1.72 -2.73 22.35
CA ARG A 167 -2.72 -1.66 22.54
C ARG A 167 -2.93 -1.34 24.02
N LYS A 168 -3.10 -2.38 24.88
CA LYS A 168 -3.26 -2.19 26.32
C LYS A 168 -2.04 -1.55 26.97
N LEU A 169 -0.83 -1.90 26.53
CA LEU A 169 0.42 -1.26 26.97
C LEU A 169 0.63 0.16 26.40
N GLY A 170 -0.25 0.58 25.47
CA GLY A 170 -0.28 1.94 24.95
C GLY A 170 0.88 2.31 24.03
N ILE A 171 1.66 1.33 23.51
CA ILE A 171 2.84 1.64 22.68
C ILE A 171 2.46 2.33 21.38
N TYR A 172 1.33 1.96 20.76
CA TYR A 172 0.85 2.56 19.52
C TYR A 172 0.44 4.03 19.66
N LYS A 173 0.19 4.53 20.87
CA LYS A 173 -0.08 5.96 21.15
C LYS A 173 1.18 6.77 21.39
N LYS A 174 2.35 6.13 21.37
CA LYS A 174 3.64 6.72 21.76
C LYS A 174 4.64 6.80 20.62
N ILE A 175 4.22 6.55 19.40
CA ILE A 175 5.02 6.63 18.18
C ILE A 175 4.31 7.53 17.16
N SER A 176 5.08 8.02 16.20
CA SER A 176 4.56 8.83 15.10
C SER A 176 4.12 7.97 13.92
N TYR A 177 3.28 8.50 13.06
CA TYR A 177 2.72 7.76 11.94
C TYR A 177 2.80 8.53 10.64
N ILE A 178 3.11 7.81 9.55
CA ILE A 178 2.95 8.27 8.17
C ILE A 178 1.86 7.40 7.52
N PHE A 179 0.77 8.03 7.13
CA PHE A 179 -0.28 7.41 6.34
C PHE A 179 -0.11 7.75 4.87
N LEU A 180 -0.53 6.86 3.99
CA LEU A 180 -0.34 7.04 2.55
C LEU A 180 -1.45 7.88 1.91
N THR A 181 -2.61 8.01 2.58
CA THR A 181 -3.76 8.82 2.17
C THR A 181 -4.54 9.30 3.40
N GLU A 182 -5.40 10.28 3.22
CA GLU A 182 -6.34 10.72 4.27
C GLU A 182 -7.35 9.62 4.61
N PHE A 183 -7.77 8.81 3.62
CA PHE A 183 -8.61 7.65 3.87
C PHE A 183 -7.94 6.66 4.84
N ASN A 184 -6.68 6.29 4.61
CA ASN A 184 -5.95 5.41 5.53
C ASN A 184 -5.89 6.00 6.95
N LYS A 185 -5.55 7.28 7.07
CA LYS A 185 -5.48 8.00 8.33
C LYS A 185 -6.81 7.97 9.07
N SER A 186 -7.93 8.23 8.39
CA SER A 186 -9.27 8.26 8.97
C SER A 186 -9.66 6.95 9.65
N LYS A 187 -9.15 5.81 9.16
CA LYS A 187 -9.45 4.49 9.76
C LYS A 187 -8.82 4.28 11.14
N PHE A 188 -7.82 5.07 11.52
CA PHE A 188 -7.06 4.90 12.75
C PHE A 188 -7.58 5.74 13.94
N ASP A 189 -8.67 6.49 13.78
CA ASP A 189 -9.29 7.36 14.78
C ASP A 189 -9.58 6.70 16.15
N LYS A 190 -9.89 5.38 16.14
CA LYS A 190 -10.14 4.61 17.37
C LYS A 190 -8.87 4.07 18.03
N LEU A 191 -7.74 4.13 17.37
CA LEU A 191 -6.47 3.63 17.90
C LEU A 191 -5.56 4.74 18.42
N ILE A 192 -5.50 5.85 17.71
CA ILE A 192 -4.63 7.01 17.98
C ILE A 192 -5.41 8.32 17.78
N ASP A 193 -4.89 9.40 18.30
CA ASP A 193 -5.36 10.74 17.94
C ASP A 193 -4.83 11.09 16.54
N ILE A 194 -5.71 10.98 15.54
CA ILE A 194 -5.38 11.24 14.13
C ILE A 194 -5.12 12.72 13.81
N ASN A 195 -5.47 13.62 14.70
CA ASN A 195 -5.24 15.06 14.56
C ASN A 195 -3.98 15.53 15.32
N SER A 196 -3.28 14.59 15.97
CA SER A 196 -2.02 14.88 16.64
C SER A 196 -0.97 15.36 15.63
N ASN A 197 -0.08 16.26 16.10
CA ASN A 197 1.10 16.70 15.36
C ASN A 197 2.15 15.58 15.11
N GLN A 198 1.91 14.37 15.60
CA GLN A 198 2.71 13.17 15.35
C GLN A 198 2.14 12.29 14.23
N VAL A 199 1.12 12.77 13.50
CA VAL A 199 0.42 12.03 12.46
C VAL A 199 0.49 12.78 11.15
N PHE A 200 1.10 12.16 10.15
CA PHE A 200 1.39 12.76 8.85
C PHE A 200 0.72 11.97 7.72
N VAL A 201 0.47 12.63 6.60
CA VAL A 201 0.07 12.00 5.35
C VAL A 201 1.15 12.25 4.31
N LYS A 202 1.73 11.18 3.79
CA LYS A 202 2.75 11.20 2.74
C LYS A 202 2.51 10.00 1.82
N PRO A 203 2.02 10.20 0.60
CA PRO A 203 1.82 9.10 -0.35
C PRO A 203 3.15 8.45 -0.75
N ASN A 204 3.05 7.25 -1.29
CA ASN A 204 4.19 6.66 -1.98
C ASN A 204 4.53 7.46 -3.23
N PHE A 205 5.79 7.46 -3.61
CA PHE A 205 6.23 8.08 -4.85
C PHE A 205 6.50 7.05 -5.94
N VAL A 206 6.50 7.53 -7.17
CA VAL A 206 6.92 6.76 -8.33
C VAL A 206 7.93 7.56 -9.14
N SER A 207 8.87 6.87 -9.75
CA SER A 207 9.75 7.47 -10.75
C SER A 207 9.09 7.34 -12.12
N ARG A 208 8.94 8.45 -12.85
CA ARG A 208 8.42 8.40 -14.21
C ARG A 208 9.33 7.57 -15.09
N LYS A 209 8.77 6.58 -15.76
CA LYS A 209 9.48 5.74 -16.74
C LYS A 209 8.80 5.94 -18.09
N GLY A 210 9.45 6.69 -18.98
CA GLY A 210 8.95 7.00 -20.32
C GLY A 210 8.38 8.42 -20.45
N GLU A 211 7.99 8.76 -21.69
CA GLU A 211 7.38 10.03 -22.01
C GLU A 211 5.90 10.06 -21.58
N PRO A 212 5.39 11.24 -21.26
CA PRO A 212 3.96 11.40 -21.01
C PRO A 212 3.12 10.94 -22.21
N SER A 213 1.92 10.45 -21.95
CA SER A 213 0.97 10.09 -22.98
C SER A 213 0.74 11.24 -23.95
N LYS A 214 0.78 10.95 -25.25
CA LYS A 214 0.54 11.93 -26.33
C LYS A 214 -0.93 12.00 -26.77
N GLY A 215 -1.83 11.48 -25.95
CA GLY A 215 -3.25 11.36 -26.22
C GLY A 215 -3.68 9.93 -26.57
N ALA A 216 -4.84 9.55 -26.10
CA ALA A 216 -5.42 8.23 -26.35
C ALA A 216 -6.18 8.24 -27.68
N HIS A 217 -5.81 7.36 -28.57
CA HIS A 217 -6.42 7.36 -29.91
C HIS A 217 -7.22 6.10 -30.25
N LYS A 218 -7.34 5.11 -29.34
CA LYS A 218 -7.80 3.78 -29.78
C LYS A 218 -8.85 3.09 -28.91
N ARG A 219 -9.56 3.75 -28.02
CA ARG A 219 -10.54 3.09 -27.11
C ARG A 219 -9.96 1.80 -26.47
N VAL A 220 -8.65 1.85 -26.15
CA VAL A 220 -7.93 0.78 -25.48
C VAL A 220 -7.85 1.09 -23.99
N PHE A 221 -8.29 0.14 -23.19
CA PHE A 221 -8.29 0.24 -21.74
C PHE A 221 -7.39 -0.87 -21.18
N ILE A 222 -6.70 -0.58 -20.08
CA ILE A 222 -5.74 -1.49 -19.49
C ILE A 222 -6.17 -1.89 -18.08
N PHE A 223 -6.13 -3.18 -17.81
CA PHE A 223 -6.12 -3.74 -16.46
C PHE A 223 -4.74 -4.34 -16.20
N ALA A 224 -4.06 -3.92 -15.13
CA ALA A 224 -2.76 -4.45 -14.75
C ALA A 224 -2.70 -4.69 -13.23
N SER A 225 -2.82 -5.95 -12.81
CA SER A 225 -2.79 -6.35 -11.40
C SER A 225 -2.61 -7.85 -11.24
N ARG A 226 -2.42 -8.31 -9.99
CA ARG A 226 -2.56 -9.74 -9.69
C ARG A 226 -3.97 -10.21 -9.98
N LEU A 227 -4.11 -11.37 -10.61
CA LEU A 227 -5.41 -11.95 -10.92
C LEU A 227 -5.99 -12.66 -9.71
N GLU A 228 -6.49 -11.87 -8.76
CA GLU A 228 -7.12 -12.33 -7.51
C GLU A 228 -8.53 -11.73 -7.38
N GLU A 229 -9.38 -12.39 -6.59
CA GLU A 229 -10.79 -12.01 -6.39
C GLU A 229 -10.94 -10.53 -5.97
N ASN A 230 -10.14 -10.11 -5.02
CA ASN A 230 -10.20 -8.76 -4.45
C ASN A 230 -9.75 -7.64 -5.40
N LYS A 231 -9.09 -8.00 -6.51
CA LYS A 231 -8.66 -7.05 -7.56
C LYS A 231 -9.76 -6.75 -8.57
N GLY A 232 -10.91 -7.44 -8.45
CA GLY A 232 -12.11 -7.14 -9.21
C GLY A 232 -12.10 -7.55 -10.67
N ILE A 233 -11.19 -8.46 -11.10
CA ILE A 233 -11.14 -8.89 -12.50
C ILE A 233 -12.43 -9.56 -12.96
N LYS A 234 -13.10 -10.33 -12.09
CA LYS A 234 -14.39 -10.93 -12.43
C LYS A 234 -15.46 -9.85 -12.66
N LEU A 235 -15.52 -8.88 -11.76
CA LEU A 235 -16.41 -7.73 -11.89
C LEU A 235 -16.14 -6.99 -13.20
N LEU A 236 -14.87 -6.73 -13.52
CA LEU A 236 -14.51 -6.04 -14.76
C LEU A 236 -15.00 -6.79 -16.00
N LEU A 237 -14.76 -8.10 -16.06
CA LEU A 237 -15.17 -8.93 -17.21
C LEU A 237 -16.70 -8.98 -17.38
N GLU A 238 -17.46 -8.95 -16.28
CA GLU A 238 -18.92 -8.87 -16.35
C GLU A 238 -19.39 -7.49 -16.83
N LEU A 239 -18.81 -6.41 -16.30
CA LEU A 239 -19.14 -5.05 -16.71
C LEU A 239 -18.72 -4.77 -18.15
N TRP A 240 -17.61 -5.36 -18.62
CA TRP A 240 -17.10 -5.17 -19.98
C TRP A 240 -18.06 -5.67 -21.06
N LYS A 241 -18.90 -6.68 -20.73
CA LYS A 241 -19.94 -7.19 -21.65
C LYS A 241 -21.02 -6.17 -22.00
N LEU A 242 -21.16 -5.10 -21.20
CA LEU A 242 -22.15 -4.05 -21.38
C LEU A 242 -21.68 -2.94 -22.32
N LEU A 243 -20.38 -2.94 -22.65
CA LEU A 243 -19.78 -1.92 -23.51
C LEU A 243 -19.84 -2.32 -24.99
N PRO A 244 -19.79 -1.32 -25.92
CA PRO A 244 -19.64 -1.57 -27.34
C PRO A 244 -18.43 -2.41 -27.69
N LYS A 245 -18.49 -3.20 -28.74
CA LYS A 245 -17.43 -4.13 -29.15
C LYS A 245 -16.16 -3.45 -29.70
N ASP A 246 -16.22 -2.19 -30.01
CA ASP A 246 -15.09 -1.36 -30.45
C ASP A 246 -14.29 -0.74 -29.29
N TYR A 247 -14.59 -1.14 -28.04
CA TYR A 247 -13.77 -0.89 -26.87
C TYR A 247 -12.91 -2.11 -26.60
N TYR A 248 -11.59 -1.92 -26.48
CA TYR A 248 -10.61 -3.00 -26.28
C TYR A 248 -10.07 -3.01 -24.86
N LEU A 249 -10.03 -4.19 -24.22
CA LEU A 249 -9.48 -4.39 -22.90
C LEU A 249 -8.20 -5.22 -22.99
N HIS A 250 -7.08 -4.66 -22.56
CA HIS A 250 -5.82 -5.37 -22.39
C HIS A 250 -5.62 -5.75 -20.93
N ILE A 251 -5.42 -7.04 -20.66
CA ILE A 251 -5.28 -7.58 -19.31
C ILE A 251 -3.86 -8.07 -19.10
N TYR A 252 -3.19 -7.53 -18.08
CA TYR A 252 -1.84 -7.89 -17.64
C TYR A 252 -1.87 -8.41 -16.22
N GLY A 253 -1.13 -9.50 -15.97
CA GLY A 253 -0.96 -10.05 -14.64
C GLY A 253 -1.00 -11.55 -14.58
N ASP A 254 -0.78 -12.09 -13.39
CA ASP A 254 -0.87 -13.51 -13.07
C ASP A 254 -1.53 -13.70 -11.70
N GLY A 255 -2.04 -14.88 -11.40
CA GLY A 255 -2.68 -15.16 -10.12
C GLY A 255 -3.66 -16.33 -10.17
N THR A 256 -4.39 -16.50 -9.09
CA THR A 256 -5.33 -17.64 -8.91
C THR A 256 -6.49 -17.65 -9.90
N LEU A 257 -6.79 -16.52 -10.54
CA LEU A 257 -7.86 -16.38 -11.52
C LEU A 257 -7.36 -16.38 -12.97
N LYS A 258 -6.12 -16.80 -13.23
CA LYS A 258 -5.55 -16.84 -14.59
C LYS A 258 -6.42 -17.65 -15.55
N ASN A 259 -6.74 -18.90 -15.22
CA ASN A 259 -7.56 -19.76 -16.07
C ASN A 259 -8.95 -19.16 -16.32
N PHE A 260 -9.55 -18.56 -15.29
CA PHE A 260 -10.84 -17.86 -15.46
C PHE A 260 -10.74 -16.72 -16.46
N VAL A 261 -9.64 -15.96 -16.47
CA VAL A 261 -9.43 -14.87 -17.45
C VAL A 261 -9.25 -15.46 -18.85
N GLU A 262 -8.43 -16.51 -19.02
CA GLU A 262 -8.20 -17.18 -20.30
C GLU A 262 -9.51 -17.69 -20.93
N GLU A 263 -10.41 -18.24 -20.14
CA GLU A 263 -11.73 -18.73 -20.57
C GLU A 263 -12.70 -17.60 -20.97
N ASN A 264 -12.43 -16.36 -20.53
CA ASN A 264 -13.29 -15.20 -20.80
C ASN A 264 -12.70 -14.22 -21.81
N VAL A 265 -11.57 -14.53 -22.44
CA VAL A 265 -11.03 -13.76 -23.57
C VAL A 265 -11.99 -13.79 -24.75
N LYS A 266 -12.22 -12.65 -25.39
CA LYS A 266 -13.07 -12.45 -26.56
C LYS A 266 -12.36 -11.55 -27.58
N GLU A 267 -12.99 -11.32 -28.75
CA GLU A 267 -12.41 -10.50 -29.81
C GLU A 267 -11.89 -9.13 -29.35
N ASN A 268 -12.56 -8.51 -28.36
CA ASN A 268 -12.19 -7.22 -27.82
C ASN A 268 -11.51 -7.27 -26.44
N ILE A 269 -11.10 -8.46 -26.01
CA ILE A 269 -10.38 -8.67 -24.73
C ILE A 269 -9.12 -9.48 -25.02
N SER A 270 -7.95 -8.89 -24.74
CA SER A 270 -6.66 -9.54 -24.91
C SER A 270 -6.00 -9.79 -23.57
N PHE A 271 -5.52 -11.01 -23.33
CA PHE A 271 -4.80 -11.37 -22.12
C PHE A 271 -3.33 -11.64 -22.42
N TYR A 272 -2.44 -10.92 -21.76
CA TYR A 272 -0.98 -10.97 -21.99
C TYR A 272 -0.22 -11.71 -20.89
N GLY A 273 -0.90 -12.13 -19.80
CA GLY A 273 -0.26 -12.79 -18.68
C GLY A 273 0.69 -11.87 -17.89
N PHE A 274 1.65 -12.48 -17.21
CA PHE A 274 2.71 -11.75 -16.52
C PHE A 274 3.58 -11.01 -17.53
N THR A 275 3.64 -9.70 -17.42
CA THR A 275 4.34 -8.81 -18.37
C THR A 275 5.28 -7.90 -17.60
N PRO A 276 6.50 -7.66 -18.11
CA PRO A 276 7.44 -6.72 -17.50
C PRO A 276 6.83 -5.31 -17.38
N GLN A 277 7.10 -4.65 -16.27
CA GLN A 277 6.56 -3.32 -15.96
C GLN A 277 6.81 -2.30 -17.09
N LYS A 278 7.97 -2.36 -17.76
CA LYS A 278 8.32 -1.47 -18.89
C LYS A 278 7.27 -1.55 -20.01
N THR A 279 6.88 -2.75 -20.42
CA THR A 279 5.88 -2.96 -21.47
C THR A 279 4.51 -2.45 -21.06
N ILE A 280 4.11 -2.69 -19.79
CA ILE A 280 2.85 -2.16 -19.26
C ILE A 280 2.85 -0.62 -19.31
N PHE A 281 3.97 0.04 -19.01
CA PHE A 281 4.10 1.49 -19.12
C PHE A 281 4.01 1.99 -20.57
N GLU A 282 4.63 1.29 -21.50
CA GLU A 282 4.54 1.61 -22.92
C GLU A 282 3.09 1.56 -23.40
N ASP A 283 2.36 0.52 -23.03
CA ASP A 283 0.95 0.38 -23.39
C ASP A 283 0.06 1.41 -22.67
N LEU A 284 0.28 1.68 -21.38
CA LEU A 284 -0.43 2.72 -20.64
C LEU A 284 -0.24 4.12 -21.28
N SER A 285 0.94 4.38 -21.88
CA SER A 285 1.23 5.68 -22.51
C SER A 285 0.38 5.97 -23.76
N THR A 286 -0.23 4.96 -24.33
CA THR A 286 -1.09 5.04 -25.52
C THR A 286 -2.54 4.63 -25.24
N ALA A 287 -2.84 4.16 -24.05
CA ALA A 287 -4.16 3.74 -23.65
C ALA A 287 -5.09 4.92 -23.38
N THR A 288 -6.38 4.70 -23.53
CA THR A 288 -7.43 5.64 -23.12
C THR A 288 -7.44 5.83 -21.62
N ALA A 289 -7.40 4.72 -20.87
CA ALA A 289 -7.33 4.75 -19.42
C ALA A 289 -6.85 3.42 -18.82
N LEU A 290 -6.31 3.50 -17.61
CA LEU A 290 -6.20 2.36 -16.70
C LEU A 290 -7.57 2.10 -16.06
N VAL A 291 -8.06 0.86 -16.09
CA VAL A 291 -9.24 0.44 -15.32
C VAL A 291 -8.80 -0.31 -14.07
N PHE A 292 -9.22 0.17 -12.90
CA PHE A 292 -8.84 -0.35 -11.60
C PHE A 292 -10.07 -0.75 -10.76
N PRO A 293 -10.64 -1.93 -10.99
CA PRO A 293 -11.93 -2.36 -10.42
C PRO A 293 -11.79 -3.01 -9.04
N SER A 294 -10.81 -2.62 -8.24
CA SER A 294 -10.52 -3.24 -6.94
C SER A 294 -11.71 -3.14 -5.98
N ILE A 295 -12.11 -4.27 -5.38
CA ILE A 295 -13.28 -4.37 -4.48
C ILE A 295 -12.92 -4.42 -3.00
N TRP A 296 -11.69 -4.00 -2.64
CA TRP A 296 -11.21 -3.93 -1.27
C TRP A 296 -10.46 -2.62 -1.00
N TYR A 297 -10.11 -2.37 0.26
CA TYR A 297 -9.26 -1.24 0.60
C TYR A 297 -7.79 -1.56 0.28
N GLU A 298 -7.28 -0.96 -0.79
CA GLU A 298 -5.84 -1.01 -1.09
C GLU A 298 -5.06 -0.23 -0.03
N GLY A 299 -3.80 -0.60 0.22
CA GLY A 299 -2.91 0.22 1.04
C GLY A 299 -2.56 1.53 0.34
N PHE A 300 -1.97 1.40 -0.85
CA PHE A 300 -1.76 2.46 -1.84
C PHE A 300 -1.54 1.77 -3.20
N PRO A 301 -2.44 1.96 -4.16
CA PRO A 301 -2.36 1.25 -5.44
C PRO A 301 -1.29 1.90 -6.33
N MET A 302 -0.08 1.32 -6.33
CA MET A 302 1.08 1.86 -7.07
C MET A 302 0.80 2.05 -8.56
N ILE A 303 0.04 1.14 -9.19
CA ILE A 303 -0.31 1.24 -10.61
C ILE A 303 -1.10 2.51 -10.95
N LEU A 304 -1.90 3.05 -10.02
CA LEU A 304 -2.57 4.34 -10.20
C LEU A 304 -1.55 5.48 -10.26
N ALA A 305 -0.61 5.49 -9.30
CA ALA A 305 0.45 6.48 -9.27
C ALA A 305 1.34 6.40 -10.52
N GLU A 306 1.59 5.20 -10.99
CA GLU A 306 2.34 4.91 -12.21
C GLU A 306 1.60 5.41 -13.46
N ALA A 307 0.30 5.17 -13.57
CA ALA A 307 -0.54 5.70 -14.65
C ALA A 307 -0.53 7.24 -14.63
N MET A 308 -0.71 7.85 -13.47
CA MET A 308 -0.67 9.32 -13.33
C MET A 308 0.69 9.92 -13.70
N ALA A 309 1.80 9.22 -13.43
CA ALA A 309 3.15 9.69 -13.76
C ALA A 309 3.36 9.87 -15.27
N ILE A 310 2.63 9.14 -16.08
CA ILE A 310 2.68 9.23 -17.55
C ILE A 310 1.44 9.92 -18.14
N GLY A 311 0.55 10.44 -17.29
CA GLY A 311 -0.67 11.11 -17.74
C GLY A 311 -1.75 10.17 -18.28
N CYS A 312 -1.72 8.87 -17.95
CA CYS A 312 -2.81 7.97 -18.31
C CYS A 312 -3.99 8.17 -17.34
N PRO A 313 -5.19 8.53 -17.81
CA PRO A 313 -6.38 8.63 -16.97
C PRO A 313 -6.73 7.32 -16.29
N VAL A 314 -7.48 7.40 -15.19
CA VAL A 314 -7.86 6.21 -14.43
C VAL A 314 -9.37 6.11 -14.26
N VAL A 315 -9.95 4.93 -14.52
CA VAL A 315 -11.31 4.57 -14.13
C VAL A 315 -11.24 3.56 -13.00
N SER A 316 -11.73 3.91 -11.81
CA SER A 316 -11.60 3.06 -10.63
C SER A 316 -12.93 2.87 -9.91
N THR A 317 -13.03 1.82 -9.09
CA THR A 317 -14.09 1.79 -8.08
C THR A 317 -13.94 2.96 -7.11
N ASN A 318 -15.04 3.43 -6.55
CA ASN A 318 -15.05 4.48 -5.51
C ASN A 318 -14.66 3.93 -4.11
N ILE A 319 -13.98 2.77 -4.05
CA ILE A 319 -13.66 2.06 -2.80
C ILE A 319 -12.30 2.49 -2.25
N GLY A 320 -12.29 2.97 -1.02
CA GLY A 320 -11.07 3.18 -0.24
C GLY A 320 -10.09 4.15 -0.87
N ASN A 321 -8.81 3.81 -0.85
CA ASN A 321 -7.74 4.69 -1.33
C ASN A 321 -7.79 4.98 -2.83
N ALA A 322 -8.29 4.07 -3.64
CA ALA A 322 -8.38 4.29 -5.08
C ALA A 322 -9.38 5.43 -5.39
N GLY A 323 -10.55 5.40 -4.75
CA GLY A 323 -11.52 6.50 -4.84
C GLY A 323 -10.97 7.82 -4.29
N ASP A 324 -10.36 7.79 -3.11
CA ASP A 324 -9.77 8.96 -2.46
C ASP A 324 -8.70 9.65 -3.34
N ILE A 325 -7.80 8.86 -3.92
CA ILE A 325 -6.78 9.39 -4.84
C ILE A 325 -7.40 10.06 -6.06
N LEU A 326 -8.45 9.47 -6.65
CA LEU A 326 -9.08 10.05 -7.85
C LEU A 326 -9.86 11.33 -7.53
N VAL A 327 -10.54 11.40 -6.40
CA VAL A 327 -11.20 12.62 -5.94
C VAL A 327 -10.20 13.77 -5.76
N ASN A 328 -9.04 13.47 -5.16
CA ASN A 328 -8.01 14.48 -4.89
C ASN A 328 -7.21 14.86 -6.15
N SER A 329 -6.88 13.90 -7.00
CA SER A 329 -6.08 14.14 -8.20
C SER A 329 -6.87 14.71 -9.35
N LYS A 330 -8.17 14.42 -9.43
CA LYS A 330 -9.00 14.67 -10.62
C LYS A 330 -8.37 14.12 -11.91
N GLY A 331 -7.53 13.07 -11.77
CA GLY A 331 -6.83 12.40 -12.87
C GLY A 331 -7.61 11.23 -13.46
N GLY A 332 -8.92 11.21 -13.26
CA GLY A 332 -9.81 10.16 -13.72
C GLY A 332 -11.16 10.22 -13.03
N THR A 333 -11.93 9.16 -13.16
CA THR A 333 -13.30 9.07 -12.64
C THR A 333 -13.54 7.77 -11.87
N THR A 334 -14.63 7.69 -11.09
CA THR A 334 -14.95 6.53 -10.28
C THR A 334 -16.32 5.95 -10.63
N PHE A 335 -16.51 4.66 -10.33
CA PHE A 335 -17.79 3.96 -10.43
C PHE A 335 -18.11 3.15 -9.17
N GLU A 336 -19.39 2.83 -8.98
CA GLU A 336 -19.88 1.98 -7.90
C GLU A 336 -19.97 0.52 -8.37
N PRO A 337 -19.31 -0.45 -7.68
CA PRO A 337 -19.22 -1.85 -8.14
C PRO A 337 -20.58 -2.55 -8.32
N ASP A 338 -21.58 -2.16 -7.55
CA ASP A 338 -22.94 -2.71 -7.54
C ASP A 338 -23.93 -1.98 -8.47
N LYS A 339 -23.46 -0.95 -9.19
CA LYS A 339 -24.26 -0.15 -10.13
C LYS A 339 -23.61 -0.10 -11.51
N PRO A 340 -23.93 -1.07 -12.41
CA PRO A 340 -23.31 -1.16 -13.74
C PRO A 340 -23.36 0.12 -14.57
N ASP A 341 -24.47 0.88 -14.50
CA ASP A 341 -24.63 2.13 -15.25
C ASP A 341 -23.54 3.15 -14.87
N THR A 342 -23.08 3.16 -13.63
CA THR A 342 -22.01 4.08 -13.20
C THR A 342 -20.68 3.73 -13.84
N PHE A 343 -20.42 2.46 -14.17
CA PHE A 343 -19.24 2.02 -14.91
C PHE A 343 -19.31 2.50 -16.37
N ILE A 344 -20.45 2.31 -17.02
CA ILE A 344 -20.65 2.79 -18.42
C ILE A 344 -20.41 4.30 -18.47
N ASN A 345 -21.05 5.06 -17.56
CA ASN A 345 -20.88 6.50 -17.48
C ASN A 345 -19.42 6.91 -17.24
N ALA A 346 -18.69 6.18 -16.39
CA ALA A 346 -17.28 6.46 -16.13
C ALA A 346 -16.38 6.20 -17.35
N ILE A 347 -16.68 5.18 -18.15
CA ILE A 347 -15.97 4.90 -19.40
C ILE A 347 -16.26 6.01 -20.44
N GLU A 348 -17.49 6.44 -20.58
CA GLU A 348 -17.87 7.53 -21.50
C GLU A 348 -17.25 8.87 -21.05
N ASP A 349 -17.30 9.16 -19.76
CA ASP A 349 -16.73 10.38 -19.18
C ASP A 349 -15.21 10.46 -19.43
N VAL A 350 -14.47 9.37 -19.24
CA VAL A 350 -13.02 9.36 -19.49
C VAL A 350 -12.68 9.52 -20.98
N LEU A 351 -13.57 9.10 -21.88
CA LEU A 351 -13.41 9.33 -23.32
C LEU A 351 -13.64 10.79 -23.70
N GLN A 352 -14.68 11.40 -23.14
CA GLN A 352 -15.05 12.80 -23.43
C GLN A 352 -14.05 13.79 -22.82
N ASN A 353 -13.55 13.52 -21.63
CA ASN A 353 -12.72 14.42 -20.84
C ASN A 353 -11.24 13.97 -20.74
N ASN A 354 -10.78 13.14 -21.66
CA ASN A 354 -9.46 12.48 -21.59
C ASN A 354 -8.30 13.47 -21.38
N GLU A 355 -8.23 14.54 -22.16
CA GLU A 355 -7.17 15.56 -22.08
C GLU A 355 -7.16 16.28 -20.72
N ILE A 356 -8.34 16.53 -20.15
CA ILE A 356 -8.47 17.14 -18.82
C ILE A 356 -7.91 16.21 -17.76
N TYR A 357 -8.26 14.93 -17.82
CA TYR A 357 -7.77 13.92 -16.89
C TYR A 357 -6.28 13.67 -17.02
N GLN A 358 -5.74 13.66 -18.24
CA GLN A 358 -4.28 13.58 -18.48
C GLN A 358 -3.55 14.75 -17.82
N LYS A 359 -3.99 15.98 -18.04
CA LYS A 359 -3.39 17.18 -17.45
C LYS A 359 -3.41 17.12 -15.94
N ASN A 360 -4.54 16.74 -15.35
CA ASN A 360 -4.72 16.64 -13.90
C ASN A 360 -3.85 15.53 -13.32
N ALA A 361 -3.76 14.37 -13.96
CA ALA A 361 -2.91 13.27 -13.56
C ALA A 361 -1.43 13.67 -13.51
N LEU A 362 -0.95 14.34 -14.56
CA LEU A 362 0.44 14.85 -14.62
C LEU A 362 0.71 15.94 -13.57
N ALA A 363 -0.24 16.82 -13.33
CA ALA A 363 -0.13 17.85 -12.29
C ALA A 363 -0.02 17.19 -10.90
N TYR A 364 -0.91 16.27 -10.58
CA TYR A 364 -0.90 15.55 -9.32
C TYR A 364 0.40 14.74 -9.12
N TYR A 365 0.88 14.07 -10.18
CA TYR A 365 2.18 13.42 -10.13
C TYR A 365 3.29 14.42 -9.78
N SER A 366 3.37 15.53 -10.48
CA SER A 366 4.45 16.50 -10.32
C SER A 366 4.46 17.17 -8.94
N GLU A 367 3.27 17.43 -8.40
CA GLU A 367 3.08 18.14 -7.14
C GLU A 367 3.14 17.22 -5.90
N ILE A 368 2.75 15.94 -6.04
CA ILE A 368 2.51 15.05 -4.91
C ILE A 368 3.32 13.74 -5.00
N LEU A 369 3.32 13.06 -6.17
CA LEU A 369 3.82 11.69 -6.30
C LEU A 369 5.26 11.61 -6.81
N SER A 370 5.88 12.72 -7.18
CA SER A 370 7.25 12.73 -7.69
C SER A 370 8.27 12.46 -6.58
N LYS A 371 9.43 11.91 -6.97
CA LYS A 371 10.55 11.59 -6.07
C LYS A 371 10.98 12.82 -5.25
N ASP A 372 11.11 13.97 -5.90
CA ASP A 372 11.60 15.20 -5.26
C ASP A 372 10.59 15.74 -4.20
N LYS A 373 9.32 15.76 -4.54
CA LYS A 373 8.27 16.19 -3.59
C LYS A 373 8.16 15.24 -2.42
N ASN A 374 8.24 13.94 -2.65
CA ASN A 374 8.21 12.94 -1.61
C ASN A 374 9.40 13.09 -0.63
N TYR A 375 10.60 13.38 -1.16
CA TYR A 375 11.77 13.66 -0.33
C TYR A 375 11.56 14.88 0.56
N VAL A 376 11.02 15.98 0.00
CA VAL A 376 10.73 17.19 0.79
C VAL A 376 9.79 16.86 1.94
N LEU A 377 8.67 16.19 1.67
CA LEU A 377 7.70 15.75 2.70
C LEU A 377 8.34 14.84 3.75
N GLN A 378 9.14 13.87 3.33
CA GLN A 378 9.82 12.94 4.24
C GLN A 378 10.80 13.66 5.16
N ASN A 379 11.58 14.58 4.61
CA ASN A 379 12.53 15.35 5.40
C ASN A 379 11.83 16.29 6.37
N ASP A 380 10.75 16.96 5.98
CA ASP A 380 9.97 17.84 6.83
C ASP A 380 9.35 17.07 8.00
N ILE A 381 8.89 15.83 7.77
CA ILE A 381 8.44 14.93 8.85
C ILE A 381 9.59 14.64 9.82
N TYR A 382 10.77 14.31 9.33
CA TYR A 382 11.90 14.06 10.22
C TYR A 382 12.32 15.31 11.01
N GLU A 383 12.37 16.50 10.37
CA GLU A 383 12.65 17.75 11.10
C GLU A 383 11.63 18.00 12.22
N HIS A 384 10.35 17.74 11.93
CA HIS A 384 9.29 17.89 12.94
C HIS A 384 9.51 16.95 14.15
N LEU A 385 9.93 15.70 13.90
CA LEU A 385 10.19 14.70 14.96
C LEU A 385 11.36 15.12 15.89
N PHE A 386 12.25 16.00 15.45
CA PHE A 386 13.37 16.51 16.24
C PHE A 386 13.06 17.85 16.93
N GLY A 387 12.15 18.66 16.35
CA GLY A 387 11.81 19.99 16.89
C GLY A 387 10.73 19.97 17.97
N GLY A 388 10.09 18.85 18.20
CA GLY A 388 8.96 18.67 19.13
C GLY A 388 9.35 18.06 20.48
N GLY A 389 10.56 18.38 20.99
CA GLY A 389 11.04 18.01 22.34
C GLY A 389 10.85 19.10 23.34
#